data_97b86c27652d3b04964d011d7290c492
#
_entry.id   97b86c27652d3b04964d011d7290c492
#
_cell.length_a   1.000
_cell.length_b   1.000
_cell.length_c   1.000
_cell.angle_alpha   90.00
_cell.angle_beta   90.00
_cell.angle_gamma   90.00
#
_symmetry.space_group_name_H-M   'P 1'
#
loop_
_entity.id
_entity.type
_entity.pdbx_description
1 polymer ?
#
loop_
_entity_poly.entity_id
_entity_poly.type
_entity_poly.pdbx_seq_one_letter_code
_entity_poly.pdbx_strand_id
1 'polypeptide(L)'
;DYYKISFKVTENKEQEKTDAIREAFGNLHGAYSRKDENWREYLDKYNEVLMDTEKNYTKEMEKLHQKQFESLPEEKQYKGGRTVDELLQDMAEGKTLDDAEMEYVKIFANLKDFEKAQQKAELKHDFSEDFVKDLESKGISRDELEGMQIKIESNGNVTVSGIEDKEVREQVQKLVEEKYSDRMYQYYTGIADSVGNLSSNTYQYATDVQEVRRYLKGVTGEDISLENLYLTPDGKIGGLP
;
A
#
# COMPACT_ATOMS: atom_id res chain seq x y z
N ASP A 1 -8.65 21.18 -4.70
CA ASP A 1 -8.35 19.76 -4.69
C ASP A 1 -7.63 19.25 -5.93
N TYR A 2 -6.46 19.83 -6.19
CA TYR A 2 -5.60 19.45 -7.30
C TYR A 2 -5.21 17.94 -7.25
N TYR A 3 -4.93 17.44 -6.06
CA TYR A 3 -4.68 16.03 -5.80
C TYR A 3 -5.78 15.11 -6.35
N LYS A 4 -7.06 15.38 -6.00
CA LYS A 4 -8.18 14.56 -6.47
C LYS A 4 -8.36 14.63 -7.98
N ILE A 5 -8.15 15.80 -8.58
CA ILE A 5 -8.21 15.97 -10.04
C ILE A 5 -7.12 15.16 -10.72
N SER A 6 -5.89 15.19 -10.21
CA SER A 6 -4.76 14.46 -10.78
C SER A 6 -5.01 12.96 -10.82
N PHE A 7 -5.35 12.36 -9.68
CA PHE A 7 -5.63 10.91 -9.63
C PHE A 7 -6.88 10.51 -10.41
N LYS A 8 -7.92 11.32 -10.40
CA LYS A 8 -9.12 11.05 -11.20
C LYS A 8 -8.83 11.00 -12.69
N VAL A 9 -7.96 11.88 -13.19
CA VAL A 9 -7.53 11.85 -14.59
C VAL A 9 -6.74 10.58 -14.89
N THR A 10 -5.84 10.16 -14.01
CA THR A 10 -5.10 8.91 -14.13
C THR A 10 -6.03 7.70 -14.13
N GLU A 11 -7.00 7.65 -13.21
CA GLU A 11 -8.00 6.57 -13.15
C GLU A 11 -8.83 6.49 -14.44
N ASN A 12 -9.28 7.61 -14.99
CA ASN A 12 -10.00 7.65 -16.24
C ASN A 12 -9.15 7.12 -17.41
N LYS A 13 -7.86 7.46 -17.47
CA LYS A 13 -6.93 6.94 -18.46
C LYS A 13 -6.69 5.44 -18.31
N GLU A 14 -6.57 4.93 -17.10
CA GLU A 14 -6.48 3.48 -16.84
C GLU A 14 -7.75 2.74 -17.32
N GLN A 15 -8.93 3.31 -17.11
CA GLN A 15 -10.18 2.72 -17.60
C GLN A 15 -10.22 2.72 -19.14
N GLU A 16 -9.87 3.82 -19.79
CA GLU A 16 -9.77 3.90 -21.25
C GLU A 16 -8.80 2.85 -21.81
N LYS A 17 -7.64 2.66 -21.19
CA LYS A 17 -6.68 1.61 -21.54
C LYS A 17 -7.30 0.22 -21.45
N THR A 18 -7.97 -0.08 -20.32
CA THR A 18 -8.63 -1.36 -20.10
C THR A 18 -9.68 -1.64 -21.16
N ASP A 19 -10.49 -0.64 -21.52
CA ASP A 19 -11.53 -0.75 -22.51
C ASP A 19 -10.94 -0.97 -23.93
N ALA A 20 -9.87 -0.25 -24.27
CA ALA A 20 -9.16 -0.42 -25.55
C ALA A 20 -8.53 -1.82 -25.69
N ILE A 21 -7.94 -2.35 -24.63
CA ILE A 21 -7.40 -3.72 -24.60
C ILE A 21 -8.52 -4.74 -24.79
N ARG A 22 -9.65 -4.55 -24.11
CA ARG A 22 -10.81 -5.45 -24.19
C ARG A 22 -11.40 -5.45 -25.62
N GLU A 23 -11.53 -4.28 -26.24
CA GLU A 23 -12.03 -4.16 -27.60
C GLU A 23 -11.06 -4.83 -28.61
N ALA A 24 -9.77 -4.55 -28.51
CA ALA A 24 -8.75 -5.16 -29.37
C ALA A 24 -8.74 -6.69 -29.22
N PHE A 25 -8.86 -7.22 -28.01
CA PHE A 25 -8.98 -8.65 -27.75
C PHE A 25 -10.24 -9.25 -28.37
N GLY A 26 -11.40 -8.59 -28.24
CA GLY A 26 -12.65 -9.00 -28.84
C GLY A 26 -12.56 -9.09 -30.36
N ASN A 27 -11.94 -8.11 -31.00
CA ASN A 27 -11.71 -8.08 -32.45
C ASN A 27 -10.79 -9.23 -32.93
N LEU A 28 -9.71 -9.48 -32.20
CA LEU A 28 -8.80 -10.60 -32.48
C LEU A 28 -9.46 -11.96 -32.26
N HIS A 29 -10.24 -12.09 -31.20
CA HIS A 29 -10.96 -13.32 -30.91
C HIS A 29 -12.02 -13.66 -31.98
N GLY A 30 -12.64 -12.65 -32.58
CA GLY A 30 -13.52 -12.82 -33.74
C GLY A 30 -12.82 -13.27 -35.01
N ALA A 31 -11.54 -12.90 -35.18
CA ALA A 31 -10.73 -13.23 -36.35
C ALA A 31 -10.06 -14.62 -36.21
N TYR A 32 -9.71 -15.04 -34.98
CA TYR A 32 -8.98 -16.28 -34.75
C TYR A 32 -9.71 -17.14 -33.69
N SER A 33 -10.00 -18.39 -34.00
CA SER A 33 -10.58 -19.33 -33.08
C SER A 33 -9.49 -20.22 -32.43
N ARG A 34 -9.64 -20.57 -31.15
CA ARG A 34 -8.73 -21.51 -30.47
C ARG A 34 -8.68 -22.90 -31.10
N LYS A 35 -9.64 -23.22 -31.95
CA LYS A 35 -9.69 -24.50 -32.69
C LYS A 35 -8.93 -24.44 -34.00
N ASP A 36 -8.52 -23.25 -34.44
CA ASP A 36 -7.77 -23.08 -35.67
C ASP A 36 -6.29 -23.41 -35.44
N GLU A 37 -5.63 -23.88 -36.51
CA GLU A 37 -4.20 -24.19 -36.46
C GLU A 37 -3.34 -22.95 -36.17
N ASN A 38 -3.91 -21.75 -36.25
CA ASN A 38 -3.26 -20.45 -36.11
C ASN A 38 -3.37 -19.86 -34.70
N TRP A 39 -3.72 -20.64 -33.69
CA TRP A 39 -3.89 -20.13 -32.31
C TRP A 39 -2.64 -19.44 -31.74
N ARG A 40 -1.44 -19.83 -32.18
CA ARG A 40 -0.17 -19.17 -31.80
C ARG A 40 -0.06 -17.79 -32.40
N GLU A 41 -0.41 -17.63 -33.67
CA GLU A 41 -0.43 -16.33 -34.36
C GLU A 41 -1.44 -15.40 -33.65
N TYR A 42 -2.58 -15.91 -33.24
CA TYR A 42 -3.56 -15.18 -32.45
C TYR A 42 -2.96 -14.66 -31.14
N LEU A 43 -2.24 -15.51 -30.37
CA LEU A 43 -1.59 -15.10 -29.12
C LEU A 43 -0.50 -14.05 -29.36
N ASP A 44 0.30 -14.20 -30.40
CA ASP A 44 1.35 -13.24 -30.74
C ASP A 44 0.74 -11.87 -31.08
N LYS A 45 -0.33 -11.85 -31.87
CA LYS A 45 -1.07 -10.64 -32.21
C LYS A 45 -1.72 -9.99 -30.99
N TYR A 46 -2.30 -10.78 -30.11
CA TYR A 46 -2.86 -10.28 -28.85
C TYR A 46 -1.81 -9.61 -27.98
N ASN A 47 -0.67 -10.26 -27.81
CA ASN A 47 0.44 -9.71 -27.02
C ASN A 47 1.00 -8.42 -27.64
N GLU A 48 1.14 -8.36 -28.98
CA GLU A 48 1.57 -7.17 -29.70
C GLU A 48 0.63 -5.99 -29.43
N VAL A 49 -0.69 -6.20 -29.58
CA VAL A 49 -1.72 -5.18 -29.33
C VAL A 49 -1.71 -4.73 -27.86
N LEU A 50 -1.58 -5.68 -26.93
CA LEU A 50 -1.50 -5.37 -25.50
C LEU A 50 -0.31 -4.47 -25.19
N MET A 51 0.87 -4.83 -25.66
CA MET A 51 2.11 -4.07 -25.44
C MET A 51 2.04 -2.67 -26.07
N ASP A 52 1.55 -2.55 -27.30
CA ASP A 52 1.43 -1.27 -27.99
C ASP A 52 0.41 -0.36 -27.30
N THR A 53 -0.70 -0.92 -26.84
CA THR A 53 -1.73 -0.17 -26.10
C THR A 53 -1.17 0.34 -24.78
N GLU A 54 -0.51 -0.50 -24.00
CA GLU A 54 0.12 -0.08 -22.73
C GLU A 54 1.17 1.01 -22.94
N LYS A 55 2.02 0.85 -23.95
CA LYS A 55 3.05 1.85 -24.28
C LYS A 55 2.46 3.21 -24.65
N ASN A 56 1.40 3.21 -25.44
CA ASN A 56 0.74 4.45 -25.87
C ASN A 56 0.06 5.16 -24.69
N TYR A 57 -0.66 4.44 -23.84
CA TYR A 57 -1.30 5.02 -22.67
C TYR A 57 -0.29 5.50 -21.63
N THR A 58 0.83 4.79 -21.44
CA THR A 58 1.92 5.25 -20.56
C THR A 58 2.47 6.60 -21.04
N LYS A 59 2.73 6.74 -22.35
CA LYS A 59 3.19 8.01 -22.92
C LYS A 59 2.18 9.15 -22.78
N GLU A 60 0.89 8.85 -22.93
CA GLU A 60 -0.18 9.84 -22.74
C GLU A 60 -0.26 10.29 -21.29
N MET A 61 -0.15 9.37 -20.35
CA MET A 61 -0.13 9.69 -18.91
C MET A 61 1.10 10.52 -18.53
N GLU A 62 2.28 10.17 -19.03
CA GLU A 62 3.50 10.96 -18.81
C GLU A 62 3.35 12.40 -19.29
N LYS A 63 2.81 12.61 -20.49
CA LYS A 63 2.53 13.94 -21.03
C LYS A 63 1.52 14.71 -20.19
N LEU A 64 0.49 14.03 -19.68
CA LEU A 64 -0.53 14.64 -18.87
C LEU A 64 0.04 15.11 -17.52
N HIS A 65 0.81 14.26 -16.86
CA HIS A 65 1.48 14.59 -15.60
C HIS A 65 2.48 15.75 -15.78
N GLN A 66 3.26 15.71 -16.86
CA GLN A 66 4.20 16.78 -17.18
C GLN A 66 3.48 18.11 -17.40
N LYS A 67 2.37 18.11 -18.12
CA LYS A 67 1.54 19.31 -18.31
C LYS A 67 0.96 19.84 -17.00
N GLN A 68 0.52 18.97 -16.12
CA GLN A 68 0.04 19.37 -14.80
C GLN A 68 1.16 20.00 -13.97
N PHE A 69 2.34 19.40 -14.00
CA PHE A 69 3.50 19.91 -13.29
C PHE A 69 3.91 21.30 -13.82
N GLU A 70 3.99 21.48 -15.12
CA GLU A 70 4.35 22.76 -15.78
C GLU A 70 3.30 23.85 -15.53
N SER A 71 2.06 23.48 -15.22
CA SER A 71 1.00 24.45 -14.88
C SER A 71 1.05 24.95 -13.45
N LEU A 72 1.88 24.37 -12.58
CA LEU A 72 2.07 24.83 -11.21
C LEU A 72 2.83 26.16 -11.18
N PRO A 73 2.55 27.02 -10.19
CA PRO A 73 3.42 28.16 -9.89
C PRO A 73 4.87 27.72 -9.69
N GLU A 74 5.83 28.53 -10.12
CA GLU A 74 7.25 28.17 -10.12
C GLU A 74 7.77 27.75 -8.72
N GLU A 75 7.29 28.41 -7.67
CA GLU A 75 7.61 28.12 -6.29
C GLU A 75 7.09 26.75 -5.79
N LYS A 76 6.10 26.18 -6.49
CA LYS A 76 5.53 24.85 -6.20
C LYS A 76 6.06 23.75 -7.11
N GLN A 77 6.89 24.10 -8.08
CA GLN A 77 7.54 23.12 -8.94
C GLN A 77 8.77 22.54 -8.24
N TYR A 78 8.72 21.25 -7.92
CA TYR A 78 9.85 20.55 -7.31
C TYR A 78 11.06 20.52 -8.24
N LYS A 79 12.18 21.04 -7.77
CA LYS A 79 13.46 21.10 -8.50
C LYS A 79 14.54 20.22 -7.88
N GLY A 80 14.17 19.42 -6.88
CA GLY A 80 15.10 18.48 -6.22
C GLY A 80 15.36 17.24 -7.07
N GLY A 81 16.41 16.52 -6.70
CA GLY A 81 16.84 15.30 -7.43
C GLY A 81 16.26 13.99 -6.88
N ARG A 82 15.32 14.05 -5.93
CA ARG A 82 14.75 12.87 -5.32
C ARG A 82 13.60 12.32 -6.15
N THR A 83 13.49 11.01 -6.21
CA THR A 83 12.41 10.32 -6.91
C THR A 83 11.10 10.37 -6.13
N VAL A 84 9.99 10.09 -6.81
CA VAL A 84 8.67 9.93 -6.18
C VAL A 84 8.72 8.88 -5.08
N ASP A 85 9.37 7.74 -5.32
CA ASP A 85 9.47 6.64 -4.34
C ASP A 85 10.23 7.06 -3.08
N GLU A 86 11.32 7.83 -3.23
CA GLU A 86 12.07 8.37 -2.09
C GLU A 86 11.23 9.36 -1.28
N LEU A 87 10.45 10.21 -1.93
CA LEU A 87 9.54 11.14 -1.25
C LEU A 87 8.38 10.41 -0.56
N LEU A 88 7.82 9.38 -1.20
CA LEU A 88 6.80 8.53 -0.58
C LEU A 88 7.34 7.78 0.63
N GLN A 89 8.58 7.31 0.58
CA GLN A 89 9.22 6.68 1.72
C GLN A 89 9.39 7.65 2.89
N ASP A 90 9.83 8.87 2.63
CA ASP A 90 9.92 9.91 3.66
C ASP A 90 8.56 10.20 4.29
N MET A 91 7.52 10.31 3.47
CA MET A 91 6.15 10.50 3.95
C MET A 91 5.71 9.32 4.84
N ALA A 92 5.96 8.08 4.42
CA ALA A 92 5.65 6.88 5.19
C ALA A 92 6.39 6.81 6.53
N GLU A 93 7.60 7.37 6.59
CA GLU A 93 8.40 7.48 7.82
C GLU A 93 7.95 8.64 8.74
N GLY A 94 6.94 9.39 8.34
CA GLY A 94 6.38 10.51 9.09
C GLY A 94 7.14 11.83 8.93
N LYS A 95 8.06 11.92 7.95
CA LYS A 95 8.73 13.17 7.62
C LYS A 95 7.76 14.10 6.89
N THR A 96 7.81 15.37 7.19
CA THR A 96 7.02 16.39 6.50
C THR A 96 7.64 16.72 5.16
N LEU A 97 6.85 16.60 4.09
CA LEU A 97 7.22 17.08 2.77
C LEU A 97 6.89 18.58 2.67
N ASP A 98 7.73 19.34 1.96
CA ASP A 98 7.39 20.71 1.63
C ASP A 98 6.29 20.79 0.56
N ASP A 99 5.79 22.00 0.27
CA ASP A 99 4.69 22.17 -0.68
C ASP A 99 5.04 21.69 -2.10
N ALA A 100 6.27 21.94 -2.54
CA ALA A 100 6.74 21.53 -3.86
C ALA A 100 6.91 20.01 -3.97
N GLU A 101 7.48 19.38 -2.95
CA GLU A 101 7.62 17.93 -2.84
C GLU A 101 6.24 17.26 -2.81
N MET A 102 5.29 17.81 -2.05
CA MET A 102 3.94 17.27 -1.96
C MET A 102 3.19 17.38 -3.29
N GLU A 103 3.27 18.50 -3.98
CA GLU A 103 2.66 18.65 -5.30
C GLU A 103 3.26 17.69 -6.33
N TYR A 104 4.57 17.49 -6.28
CA TYR A 104 5.26 16.51 -7.14
C TYR A 104 4.76 15.09 -6.89
N VAL A 105 4.66 14.68 -5.64
CA VAL A 105 4.13 13.37 -5.26
C VAL A 105 2.68 13.21 -5.70
N LYS A 106 1.84 14.20 -5.50
CA LYS A 106 0.42 14.17 -5.90
C LYS A 106 0.24 14.02 -7.41
N ILE A 107 1.13 14.55 -8.21
CA ILE A 107 1.06 14.47 -9.68
C ILE A 107 1.61 13.13 -10.17
N PHE A 108 2.79 12.72 -9.71
CA PHE A 108 3.55 11.62 -10.30
C PHE A 108 3.40 10.28 -9.57
N ALA A 109 2.92 10.27 -8.32
CA ALA A 109 2.72 9.03 -7.58
C ALA A 109 1.48 8.27 -8.07
N ASN A 110 1.53 6.96 -7.94
CA ASN A 110 0.35 6.11 -8.04
C ASN A 110 -0.54 6.33 -6.81
N LEU A 111 -1.86 6.38 -6.99
CA LEU A 111 -2.81 6.60 -5.90
C LEU A 111 -2.67 5.57 -4.78
N LYS A 112 -2.53 4.29 -5.13
CA LYS A 112 -2.37 3.22 -4.13
C LYS A 112 -1.09 3.38 -3.32
N ASP A 113 0.01 3.74 -3.96
CA ASP A 113 1.30 3.96 -3.29
C ASP A 113 1.24 5.17 -2.37
N PHE A 114 0.56 6.24 -2.79
CA PHE A 114 0.32 7.41 -1.96
C PHE A 114 -0.53 7.07 -0.73
N GLU A 115 -1.66 6.41 -0.90
CA GLU A 115 -2.54 5.98 0.20
C GLU A 115 -1.82 5.05 1.17
N LYS A 116 -1.00 4.13 0.66
CA LYS A 116 -0.18 3.24 1.47
C LYS A 116 0.85 4.00 2.31
N ALA A 117 1.54 4.98 1.71
CA ALA A 117 2.49 5.81 2.43
C ALA A 117 1.79 6.65 3.51
N GLN A 118 0.61 7.19 3.21
CA GLN A 118 -0.21 7.94 4.16
C GLN A 118 -0.67 7.04 5.33
N GLN A 119 -1.15 5.84 5.05
CA GLN A 119 -1.54 4.87 6.10
C GLN A 119 -0.37 4.50 6.99
N LYS A 120 0.82 4.30 6.44
CA LYS A 120 2.04 4.04 7.22
C LYS A 120 2.40 5.21 8.12
N ALA A 121 2.30 6.44 7.61
CA ALA A 121 2.55 7.65 8.39
C ALA A 121 1.57 7.80 9.55
N GLU A 122 0.28 7.56 9.30
CA GLU A 122 -0.77 7.58 10.32
C GLU A 122 -0.55 6.50 11.38
N LEU A 123 -0.20 5.28 10.97
CA LEU A 123 0.09 4.20 11.90
C LEU A 123 1.30 4.52 12.78
N LYS A 124 2.36 5.05 12.20
CA LYS A 124 3.54 5.49 12.94
C LYS A 124 3.18 6.56 13.96
N HIS A 125 2.40 7.56 13.56
CA HIS A 125 1.91 8.60 14.48
C HIS A 125 1.09 7.99 15.61
N ASP A 126 0.16 7.11 15.31
CA ASP A 126 -0.70 6.45 16.30
C ASP A 126 0.09 5.68 17.35
N PHE A 127 1.11 4.94 16.92
CA PHE A 127 1.92 4.11 17.83
C PHE A 127 3.09 4.85 18.46
N SER A 128 3.74 5.76 17.75
CA SER A 128 4.87 6.50 18.33
C SER A 128 4.44 7.63 19.26
N GLU A 129 3.27 8.20 19.06
CA GLU A 129 2.79 9.31 19.86
C GLU A 129 1.58 8.94 20.74
N ASP A 130 0.47 8.54 20.15
CA ASP A 130 -0.76 8.32 20.92
C ASP A 130 -0.66 7.09 21.81
N PHE A 131 -0.19 5.97 21.31
CA PHE A 131 -0.02 4.74 22.05
C PHE A 131 0.98 4.90 23.19
N VAL A 132 2.14 5.47 22.92
CA VAL A 132 3.17 5.71 23.94
C VAL A 132 2.68 6.70 24.99
N LYS A 133 2.00 7.77 24.61
CA LYS A 133 1.39 8.73 25.56
C LYS A 133 0.32 8.08 26.44
N ASP A 134 -0.50 7.21 25.87
CA ASP A 134 -1.50 6.46 26.65
C ASP A 134 -0.84 5.57 27.72
N LEU A 135 0.26 4.91 27.37
CA LEU A 135 1.03 4.09 28.33
C LEU A 135 1.76 4.94 29.37
N GLU A 136 2.37 6.04 28.98
CA GLU A 136 3.01 6.99 29.90
C GLU A 136 1.99 7.55 30.91
N SER A 137 0.76 7.82 30.49
CA SER A 137 -0.33 8.24 31.37
C SER A 137 -0.71 7.18 32.42
N LYS A 138 -0.39 5.92 32.14
CA LYS A 138 -0.58 4.77 33.04
C LYS A 138 0.66 4.46 33.89
N GLY A 139 1.71 5.27 33.78
CA GLY A 139 2.98 5.12 34.49
C GLY A 139 3.97 4.17 33.84
N ILE A 140 3.72 3.77 32.58
CA ILE A 140 4.64 2.94 31.79
C ILE A 140 5.51 3.86 30.95
N SER A 141 6.82 3.81 31.17
CA SER A 141 7.78 4.64 30.46
C SER A 141 8.13 4.05 29.09
N ARG A 142 8.64 4.91 28.21
CA ARG A 142 9.10 4.48 26.88
C ARG A 142 10.23 3.44 26.96
N ASP A 143 11.09 3.53 27.97
CA ASP A 143 12.20 2.60 28.18
C ASP A 143 11.71 1.17 28.51
N GLU A 144 10.56 1.05 29.20
CA GLU A 144 9.94 -0.23 29.51
C GLU A 144 9.36 -0.91 28.24
N LEU A 145 9.17 -0.16 27.16
CA LEU A 145 8.68 -0.66 25.88
C LEU A 145 9.80 -1.04 24.92
N GLU A 146 11.06 -0.89 25.33
CA GLU A 146 12.20 -1.25 24.48
C GLU A 146 12.14 -2.74 24.12
N GLY A 147 12.25 -3.04 22.84
CA GLY A 147 12.14 -4.41 22.33
C GLY A 147 10.72 -4.94 22.18
N MET A 148 9.70 -4.16 22.52
CA MET A 148 8.31 -4.55 22.34
C MET A 148 7.99 -4.90 20.88
N GLN A 149 7.28 -6.00 20.71
CA GLN A 149 6.73 -6.43 19.43
C GLN A 149 5.25 -6.77 19.60
N ILE A 150 4.43 -6.21 18.71
CA ILE A 150 3.01 -6.49 18.66
C ILE A 150 2.75 -7.34 17.42
N LYS A 151 2.19 -8.53 17.61
CA LYS A 151 1.89 -9.49 16.55
C LYS A 151 0.41 -9.77 16.47
N ILE A 152 -0.07 -10.04 15.27
CA ILE A 152 -1.41 -10.58 15.04
C ILE A 152 -1.29 -12.06 14.72
N GLU A 153 -1.92 -12.90 15.53
CA GLU A 153 -1.93 -14.34 15.32
C GLU A 153 -2.93 -14.76 14.22
N SER A 154 -2.79 -15.97 13.73
CA SER A 154 -3.65 -16.53 12.66
C SER A 154 -5.14 -16.62 13.04
N ASN A 155 -5.44 -16.61 14.33
CA ASN A 155 -6.81 -16.57 14.86
C ASN A 155 -7.35 -15.16 15.08
N GLY A 156 -6.56 -14.12 14.75
CA GLY A 156 -6.92 -12.72 14.94
C GLY A 156 -6.57 -12.16 16.33
N ASN A 157 -6.02 -12.98 17.23
CA ASN A 157 -5.58 -12.51 18.53
C ASN A 157 -4.31 -11.66 18.42
N VAL A 158 -4.23 -10.66 19.27
CA VAL A 158 -3.05 -9.81 19.39
C VAL A 158 -2.15 -10.36 20.50
N THR A 159 -0.88 -10.52 20.19
CA THR A 159 0.13 -10.95 21.17
C THR A 159 1.21 -9.89 21.30
N VAL A 160 1.48 -9.48 22.53
CA VAL A 160 2.58 -8.58 22.87
C VAL A 160 3.74 -9.39 23.44
N SER A 161 4.94 -9.18 22.90
CA SER A 161 6.19 -9.82 23.35
C SER A 161 7.31 -8.80 23.45
N GLY A 162 8.46 -9.21 23.98
CA GLY A 162 9.64 -8.35 24.11
C GLY A 162 9.63 -7.44 25.35
N ILE A 163 8.62 -7.52 26.21
CA ILE A 163 8.55 -6.83 27.49
C ILE A 163 8.77 -7.87 28.59
N GLU A 164 9.79 -7.68 29.41
CA GLU A 164 10.14 -8.62 30.48
C GLU A 164 9.11 -8.61 31.62
N ASP A 165 8.67 -7.42 32.04
CA ASP A 165 7.67 -7.25 33.10
C ASP A 165 6.31 -7.77 32.63
N LYS A 166 5.78 -8.75 33.33
CA LYS A 166 4.50 -9.39 33.01
C LYS A 166 3.32 -8.43 33.18
N GLU A 167 3.32 -7.60 34.21
CA GLU A 167 2.21 -6.68 34.47
C GLU A 167 2.16 -5.59 33.39
N VAL A 168 3.32 -5.06 33.05
CA VAL A 168 3.46 -4.09 31.95
C VAL A 168 2.99 -4.71 30.64
N ARG A 169 3.43 -5.92 30.32
CA ARG A 169 3.02 -6.61 29.09
C ARG A 169 1.52 -6.84 29.01
N GLU A 170 0.88 -7.25 30.12
CA GLU A 170 -0.58 -7.44 30.16
C GLU A 170 -1.34 -6.13 30.01
N GLN A 171 -0.86 -5.03 30.60
CA GLN A 171 -1.44 -3.70 30.41
C GLN A 171 -1.31 -3.20 28.97
N VAL A 172 -0.17 -3.41 28.34
CA VAL A 172 0.07 -3.08 26.94
C VAL A 172 -0.87 -3.88 26.04
N GLN A 173 -0.94 -5.20 26.25
CA GLN A 173 -1.81 -6.07 25.46
C GLN A 173 -3.28 -5.64 25.56
N LYS A 174 -3.76 -5.37 26.74
CA LYS A 174 -5.12 -4.90 26.99
C LYS A 174 -5.40 -3.59 26.24
N LEU A 175 -4.48 -2.62 26.30
CA LEU A 175 -4.62 -1.36 25.59
C LEU A 175 -4.69 -1.56 24.07
N VAL A 176 -3.83 -2.42 23.52
CA VAL A 176 -3.84 -2.75 22.08
C VAL A 176 -5.16 -3.39 21.67
N GLU A 177 -5.64 -4.37 22.42
CA GLU A 177 -6.91 -5.05 22.13
C GLU A 177 -8.12 -4.11 22.20
N GLU A 178 -8.15 -3.21 23.18
CA GLU A 178 -9.28 -2.30 23.39
C GLU A 178 -9.31 -1.10 22.42
N LYS A 179 -8.14 -0.60 22.00
CA LYS A 179 -8.07 0.70 21.32
C LYS A 179 -7.37 0.68 19.96
N TYR A 180 -6.39 -0.20 19.76
CA TYR A 180 -5.50 -0.14 18.59
C TYR A 180 -5.60 -1.33 17.64
N SER A 181 -6.27 -2.42 18.02
CA SER A 181 -6.36 -3.63 17.21
C SER A 181 -7.00 -3.40 15.84
N ASP A 182 -8.06 -2.59 15.76
CA ASP A 182 -8.74 -2.27 14.50
C ASP A 182 -7.83 -1.51 13.54
N ARG A 183 -7.00 -0.60 14.04
CA ARG A 183 -6.04 0.15 13.23
C ARG A 183 -4.91 -0.73 12.72
N MET A 184 -4.43 -1.66 13.53
CA MET A 184 -3.48 -2.68 13.11
C MET A 184 -4.07 -3.54 11.99
N TYR A 185 -5.31 -3.97 12.16
CA TYR A 185 -6.02 -4.75 11.15
C TYR A 185 -6.14 -4.00 9.81
N GLN A 186 -6.57 -2.75 9.83
CA GLN A 186 -6.65 -1.90 8.63
C GLN A 186 -5.29 -1.76 7.95
N TYR A 187 -4.24 -1.65 8.71
CA TYR A 187 -2.89 -1.60 8.16
C TYR A 187 -2.49 -2.89 7.46
N TYR A 188 -2.74 -4.05 8.08
CA TYR A 188 -2.41 -5.34 7.48
C TYR A 188 -3.27 -5.63 6.24
N THR A 189 -4.54 -5.29 6.24
CA THR A 189 -5.40 -5.40 5.05
C THR A 189 -4.95 -4.43 3.95
N GLY A 190 -4.54 -3.22 4.29
CA GLY A 190 -3.96 -2.27 3.33
C GLY A 190 -2.67 -2.77 2.69
N ILE A 191 -1.80 -3.45 3.44
CA ILE A 191 -0.63 -4.14 2.87
C ILE A 191 -1.07 -5.23 1.89
N ALA A 192 -2.04 -6.03 2.27
CA ALA A 192 -2.56 -7.10 1.44
C ALA A 192 -3.18 -6.57 0.14
N ASP A 193 -4.01 -5.54 0.22
CA ASP A 193 -4.59 -4.88 -0.94
C ASP A 193 -3.54 -4.28 -1.88
N SER A 194 -2.41 -3.82 -1.34
CA SER A 194 -1.31 -3.30 -2.14
C SER A 194 -0.51 -4.38 -2.86
N VAL A 195 -0.55 -5.61 -2.37
CA VAL A 195 0.15 -6.77 -2.95
C VAL A 195 -0.77 -7.55 -3.90
N GLY A 196 -2.08 -7.36 -3.83
CA GLY A 196 -3.04 -8.00 -4.71
C GLY A 196 -4.50 -7.66 -4.41
N ASN A 197 -5.37 -8.07 -5.28
CA ASN A 197 -6.80 -7.83 -5.26
C ASN A 197 -7.53 -8.61 -4.16
N LEU A 198 -7.09 -8.48 -2.93
CA LEU A 198 -7.88 -8.97 -1.81
C LEU A 198 -9.04 -8.01 -1.57
N SER A 199 -10.22 -8.57 -1.56
CA SER A 199 -11.45 -7.81 -1.33
C SER A 199 -11.42 -7.21 0.08
N SER A 200 -11.54 -5.89 0.17
CA SER A 200 -11.67 -5.15 1.43
C SER A 200 -12.99 -5.45 2.20
N ASN A 201 -13.80 -6.39 1.70
CA ASN A 201 -15.12 -6.72 2.22
C ASN A 201 -15.16 -7.97 3.09
N THR A 202 -14.03 -8.45 3.57
CA THR A 202 -13.99 -9.59 4.47
C THR A 202 -14.27 -9.14 5.90
N TYR A 203 -15.33 -9.69 6.48
CA TYR A 203 -15.85 -9.28 7.78
C TYR A 203 -15.31 -10.07 8.97
N GLN A 204 -14.42 -11.04 8.73
CA GLN A 204 -13.88 -11.88 9.77
C GLN A 204 -12.35 -11.77 9.82
N TYR A 205 -11.89 -11.13 10.85
CA TYR A 205 -10.48 -10.84 11.10
C TYR A 205 -9.53 -12.04 10.85
N ALA A 206 -9.88 -13.22 11.39
CA ALA A 206 -9.07 -14.42 11.21
C ALA A 206 -9.07 -14.95 9.76
N THR A 207 -10.17 -14.77 9.04
CA THR A 207 -10.27 -15.15 7.62
C THR A 207 -9.42 -14.26 6.75
N ASP A 208 -9.44 -12.94 7.01
CA ASP A 208 -8.69 -11.97 6.24
C ASP A 208 -7.19 -12.16 6.43
N VAL A 209 -6.75 -12.40 7.66
CA VAL A 209 -5.35 -12.71 7.98
C VAL A 209 -4.88 -13.96 7.22
N GLN A 210 -5.71 -15.00 7.13
CA GLN A 210 -5.36 -16.20 6.38
C GLN A 210 -5.37 -16.00 4.86
N GLU A 211 -6.24 -15.17 4.34
CA GLU A 211 -6.27 -14.81 2.92
C GLU A 211 -5.03 -14.01 2.53
N VAL A 212 -4.64 -13.04 3.35
CA VAL A 212 -3.38 -12.30 3.19
C VAL A 212 -2.19 -13.24 3.16
N ARG A 213 -2.12 -14.16 4.10
CA ARG A 213 -1.05 -15.16 4.17
C ARG A 213 -0.98 -16.04 2.93
N ARG A 214 -2.11 -16.53 2.47
CA ARG A 214 -2.21 -17.34 1.26
C ARG A 214 -1.77 -16.58 0.03
N TYR A 215 -2.16 -15.33 -0.06
CA TYR A 215 -1.80 -14.46 -1.16
C TYR A 215 -0.30 -14.19 -1.19
N LEU A 216 0.29 -13.79 -0.06
CA LEU A 216 1.74 -13.55 0.04
C LEU A 216 2.54 -14.78 -0.35
N LYS A 217 2.10 -15.97 0.06
CA LYS A 217 2.71 -17.23 -0.36
C LYS A 217 2.65 -17.44 -1.87
N GLY A 218 1.54 -17.09 -2.50
CA GLY A 218 1.38 -17.18 -3.95
C GLY A 218 2.31 -16.26 -4.73
N VAL A 219 2.60 -15.06 -4.19
CA VAL A 219 3.43 -14.05 -4.84
C VAL A 219 4.92 -14.27 -4.60
N THR A 220 5.30 -14.62 -3.37
CA THR A 220 6.71 -14.73 -2.97
C THR A 220 7.26 -16.15 -3.09
N GLY A 221 6.39 -17.16 -3.18
CA GLY A 221 6.76 -18.58 -3.09
C GLY A 221 7.13 -19.05 -1.69
N GLU A 222 7.22 -18.13 -0.73
CA GLU A 222 7.55 -18.41 0.66
C GLU A 222 6.32 -18.37 1.56
N ASP A 223 6.34 -19.17 2.61
CA ASP A 223 5.27 -19.18 3.62
C ASP A 223 5.49 -17.99 4.56
N ILE A 224 5.16 -16.80 4.09
CA ILE A 224 5.21 -15.59 4.90
C ILE A 224 4.03 -15.63 5.85
N SER A 225 4.32 -15.96 7.08
CA SER A 225 3.34 -15.90 8.14
C SER A 225 3.17 -14.45 8.59
N LEU A 226 1.92 -13.96 8.66
CA LEU A 226 1.63 -12.70 9.35
C LEU A 226 2.06 -12.74 10.82
N GLU A 227 2.23 -13.94 11.38
CA GLU A 227 2.83 -14.17 12.68
C GLU A 227 4.28 -13.68 12.76
N ASN A 228 4.95 -13.54 11.63
CA ASN A 228 6.29 -12.94 11.57
C ASN A 228 6.29 -11.43 11.42
N LEU A 229 5.14 -10.83 11.08
CA LEU A 229 5.01 -9.39 11.08
C LEU A 229 4.87 -8.90 12.52
N TYR A 230 5.60 -7.87 12.85
CA TYR A 230 5.53 -7.24 14.16
C TYR A 230 5.59 -5.73 14.04
N LEU A 231 4.97 -5.07 15.01
CA LEU A 231 4.97 -3.63 15.16
C LEU A 231 5.80 -3.25 16.38
N THR A 232 6.61 -2.21 16.24
CA THR A 232 7.42 -1.64 17.31
C THR A 232 6.75 -0.40 17.89
N PRO A 233 7.16 0.10 19.07
CA PRO A 233 6.58 1.30 19.68
C PRO A 233 6.70 2.55 18.82
N ASP A 234 7.67 2.62 17.93
CA ASP A 234 7.87 3.73 17.00
C ASP A 234 7.12 3.55 15.67
N GLY A 235 6.19 2.59 15.62
CA GLY A 235 5.31 2.34 14.46
C GLY A 235 6.01 1.70 13.28
N LYS A 236 7.21 1.12 13.46
CA LYS A 236 7.89 0.38 12.41
C LYS A 236 7.37 -1.05 12.33
N ILE A 237 7.32 -1.57 11.10
CA ILE A 237 6.95 -2.95 10.84
C ILE A 237 8.18 -3.72 10.45
N GLY A 238 8.42 -4.81 11.18
CA GLY A 238 9.42 -5.79 10.85
C GLY A 238 8.80 -7.10 10.36
N GLY A 239 9.65 -8.01 9.87
CA GLY A 239 9.23 -9.33 9.39
C GLY A 239 8.69 -9.35 7.95
N LEU A 240 8.69 -8.24 7.24
CA LEU A 240 8.47 -8.20 5.78
C LEU A 240 9.73 -8.72 5.07
N PRO A 241 9.57 -9.50 3.98
CA PRO A 241 10.70 -9.97 3.19
C PRO A 241 11.40 -8.82 2.49
#